data_a79e1d637915bbc55e0dd2723fa54629
#
_entry.id   a79e1d637915bbc55e0dd2723fa54629
#
_cell.length_a   1.000
_cell.length_b   1.000
_cell.length_c   1.000
_cell.angle_alpha   90.00
_cell.angle_beta   90.00
_cell.angle_gamma   90.00
#
_symmetry.space_group_name_H-M   'P 1'
#
loop_
_entity.id
_entity.type
_entity.pdbx_description
1 polymer ?
#
loop_
_entity_poly.entity_id
_entity_poly.type
_entity_poly.pdbx_seq_one_letter_code
_entity_poly.pdbx_strand_id
1 'polypeptide(L)'
;PGLLAKYYECEINSTKNIDEEHPVETKIVSSFLTETSRRDSNYAFVFTGYISVPKDGYYTFYLESNDGSVMILNDDKIIDNDGAHGNAEESASISLKAGLHKIDVKYFQLGGGQILKVAWEGAEFEKQEIRPQFLFIDI
;
A
#
# COMPACT_ATOMS: atom_id res chain seq x y z
N PRO A 1 1.15 -7.55 15.11
CA PRO A 1 1.33 -6.50 14.08
C PRO A 1 1.91 -7.04 12.80
N GLY A 2 1.66 -6.32 11.72
CA GLY A 2 2.21 -6.68 10.43
C GLY A 2 1.16 -6.73 9.34
N LEU A 3 1.65 -6.98 8.13
CA LEU A 3 0.82 -7.12 6.93
C LEU A 3 1.19 -8.41 6.22
N LEU A 4 0.23 -8.94 5.48
CA LEU A 4 0.50 -10.05 4.58
C LEU A 4 0.95 -9.46 3.25
N ALA A 5 2.16 -9.81 2.80
CA ALA A 5 2.73 -9.33 1.54
C ALA A 5 2.81 -10.48 0.54
N LYS A 6 2.17 -10.30 -0.60
CA LYS A 6 2.30 -11.22 -1.73
C LYS A 6 3.19 -10.59 -2.77
N TYR A 7 4.24 -11.29 -3.16
CA TYR A 7 5.23 -10.83 -4.13
C TYR A 7 5.05 -11.58 -5.44
N TYR A 8 5.04 -10.83 -6.53
CA TYR A 8 4.82 -11.34 -7.88
C TYR A 8 5.97 -10.94 -8.79
N GLU A 9 6.34 -11.81 -9.71
CA GLU A 9 7.27 -11.50 -10.79
C GLU A 9 6.51 -11.49 -12.09
N CYS A 10 6.23 -10.30 -12.61
CA CYS A 10 5.38 -10.13 -13.78
C CYS A 10 5.65 -8.79 -14.45
N GLU A 11 5.41 -8.73 -15.75
CA GLU A 11 5.49 -7.49 -16.51
C GLU A 11 4.07 -7.00 -16.75
N ILE A 12 3.67 -5.98 -16.01
CA ILE A 12 2.33 -5.41 -16.07
C ILE A 12 2.43 -3.90 -16.11
N ASN A 13 1.37 -3.24 -16.57
CA ASN A 13 1.30 -1.78 -16.61
C ASN A 13 0.09 -1.23 -15.85
N SER A 14 -0.57 -2.06 -15.09
CA SER A 14 -1.70 -1.67 -14.25
C SER A 14 -1.85 -2.64 -13.08
N THR A 15 -2.22 -2.12 -11.91
CA THR A 15 -2.48 -2.96 -10.75
C THR A 15 -3.64 -3.94 -10.99
N LYS A 16 -4.50 -3.65 -11.95
CA LYS A 16 -5.62 -4.55 -12.30
C LYS A 16 -5.14 -5.89 -12.81
N ASN A 17 -3.96 -5.95 -13.40
CA ASN A 17 -3.40 -7.17 -13.95
C ASN A 17 -2.83 -8.10 -12.89
N ILE A 18 -2.60 -7.61 -11.67
CA ILE A 18 -2.03 -8.42 -10.58
C ILE A 18 -2.96 -9.59 -10.23
N ASP A 19 -4.26 -9.37 -10.29
CA ASP A 19 -5.25 -10.38 -9.91
C ASP A 19 -5.20 -11.62 -10.82
N GLU A 20 -4.59 -11.50 -12.00
CA GLU A 20 -4.44 -12.60 -12.96
C GLU A 20 -3.15 -13.37 -12.75
N GLU A 21 -2.28 -12.92 -11.84
CA GLU A 21 -0.97 -13.50 -11.59
C GLU A 21 -1.00 -14.40 -10.36
N HIS A 22 0.03 -15.25 -10.25
CA HIS A 22 0.22 -16.09 -9.07
C HIS A 22 1.42 -15.59 -8.28
N PRO A 23 1.31 -15.43 -6.96
CA PRO A 23 2.43 -14.94 -6.18
C PRO A 23 3.59 -15.93 -6.16
N VAL A 24 4.80 -15.40 -6.25
CA VAL A 24 6.03 -16.17 -6.10
C VAL A 24 6.27 -16.49 -4.64
N GLU A 25 5.91 -15.56 -3.77
CA GLU A 25 6.15 -15.68 -2.34
C GLU A 25 5.09 -14.91 -1.57
N THR A 26 4.71 -15.45 -0.43
CA THR A 26 3.81 -14.78 0.52
C THR A 26 4.48 -14.79 1.87
N LYS A 27 4.59 -13.63 2.50
CA LYS A 27 5.20 -13.54 3.83
C LYS A 27 4.57 -12.42 4.65
N ILE A 28 4.83 -12.46 5.94
CA ILE A 28 4.39 -11.41 6.87
C ILE A 28 5.51 -10.38 6.96
N VAL A 29 5.13 -9.10 6.79
CA VAL A 29 6.06 -7.98 6.87
C VAL A 29 5.56 -6.98 7.89
N SER A 30 6.46 -6.13 8.40
CA SER A 30 6.10 -5.18 9.45
C SER A 30 5.37 -3.94 8.93
N SER A 31 5.55 -3.61 7.65
CA SER A 31 4.96 -2.44 7.02
C SER A 31 4.95 -2.63 5.50
N PHE A 32 4.70 -1.55 4.75
CA PHE A 32 4.65 -1.59 3.28
C PHE A 32 6.07 -1.58 2.71
N LEU A 33 6.81 -2.65 2.94
CA LEU A 33 8.22 -2.76 2.58
C LEU A 33 8.39 -3.62 1.33
N THR A 34 9.17 -3.12 0.37
CA THR A 34 9.45 -3.80 -0.89
C THR A 34 10.85 -4.42 -0.93
N GLU A 35 11.54 -4.46 0.20
CA GLU A 35 12.92 -4.92 0.30
C GLU A 35 13.10 -6.38 -0.05
N THR A 36 12.02 -7.17 -0.01
CA THR A 36 12.07 -8.59 -0.32
C THR A 36 11.97 -8.87 -1.81
N SER A 37 11.89 -7.85 -2.66
CA SER A 37 11.88 -8.04 -4.10
C SER A 37 13.20 -8.69 -4.53
N ARG A 38 13.11 -9.57 -5.52
CA ARG A 38 14.26 -10.33 -6.03
C ARG A 38 14.83 -9.73 -7.31
N ARG A 39 14.24 -8.65 -7.81
CA ARG A 39 14.63 -7.95 -9.05
C ARG A 39 14.39 -6.46 -8.89
N ASP A 40 14.97 -5.72 -9.82
CA ASP A 40 14.83 -4.26 -9.85
C ASP A 40 13.66 -3.80 -10.71
N SER A 41 13.07 -4.70 -11.49
CA SER A 41 11.99 -4.37 -12.42
C SER A 41 11.08 -5.58 -12.63
N ASN A 42 9.92 -5.33 -13.20
CA ASN A 42 8.92 -6.36 -13.54
C ASN A 42 8.51 -7.20 -12.34
N TYR A 43 8.08 -6.51 -11.28
CA TYR A 43 7.55 -7.18 -10.09
C TYR A 43 6.38 -6.38 -9.51
N ALA A 44 5.65 -7.04 -8.62
CA ALA A 44 4.53 -6.41 -7.93
C ALA A 44 4.40 -6.92 -6.51
N PHE A 45 3.73 -6.13 -5.69
CA PHE A 45 3.36 -6.51 -4.32
C PHE A 45 1.89 -6.22 -4.08
N VAL A 46 1.25 -7.09 -3.32
CA VAL A 46 -0.06 -6.82 -2.74
C VAL A 46 0.09 -6.95 -1.22
N PHE A 47 -0.13 -5.84 -0.52
CA PHE A 47 -0.10 -5.80 0.93
C PHE A 47 -1.54 -5.80 1.43
N THR A 48 -1.86 -6.66 2.37
CA THR A 48 -3.22 -6.73 2.92
C THR A 48 -3.17 -6.87 4.44
N GLY A 49 -4.11 -6.22 5.11
CA GLY A 49 -4.21 -6.25 6.55
C GLY A 49 -5.23 -5.25 7.06
N TYR A 50 -5.01 -4.78 8.28
CA TYR A 50 -5.89 -3.83 8.95
C TYR A 50 -5.07 -2.71 9.54
N ILE A 51 -5.61 -1.49 9.47
CA ILE A 51 -5.00 -0.33 10.12
C ILE A 51 -5.83 0.04 11.35
N SER A 52 -5.15 0.26 12.46
CA SER A 52 -5.77 0.68 13.71
C SER A 52 -5.84 2.20 13.75
N VAL A 53 -7.04 2.74 13.66
CA VAL A 53 -7.30 4.17 13.70
C VAL A 53 -7.50 4.57 15.17
N PRO A 54 -6.67 5.50 15.70
CA PRO A 54 -6.70 5.79 17.15
C PRO A 54 -7.92 6.54 17.62
N LYS A 55 -8.49 7.42 16.80
CA LYS A 55 -9.65 8.24 17.18
C LYS A 55 -10.54 8.50 15.98
N ASP A 56 -11.82 8.76 16.23
CA ASP A 56 -12.73 9.24 15.23
C ASP A 56 -12.21 10.56 14.65
N GLY A 57 -12.28 10.74 13.36
CA GLY A 57 -11.86 11.98 12.72
C GLY A 57 -11.52 11.85 11.27
N TYR A 58 -11.02 12.94 10.71
CA TYR A 58 -10.52 12.95 9.34
C TYR A 58 -9.06 12.56 9.31
N TYR A 59 -8.75 11.70 8.34
CA TYR A 59 -7.38 11.27 8.08
C TYR A 59 -7.07 11.49 6.61
N THR A 60 -5.87 11.93 6.32
CA THR A 60 -5.39 12.04 4.94
C THR A 60 -4.34 10.96 4.73
N PHE A 61 -4.56 10.14 3.71
CA PHE A 61 -3.62 9.09 3.32
C PHE A 61 -2.84 9.55 2.09
N TYR A 62 -1.57 9.18 2.05
CA TYR A 62 -0.64 9.52 0.96
C TYR A 62 -0.03 8.25 0.41
N LEU A 63 -0.01 8.14 -0.89
CA LEU A 63 0.57 6.99 -1.58
C LEU A 63 1.53 7.50 -2.65
N GLU A 64 2.82 7.31 -2.41
CA GLU A 64 3.87 7.70 -3.33
C GLU A 64 4.50 6.45 -3.92
N SER A 65 4.62 6.41 -5.24
CA SER A 65 5.20 5.24 -5.89
C SER A 65 5.81 5.56 -7.25
N ASN A 66 6.71 4.69 -7.65
CA ASN A 66 7.25 4.52 -8.98
C ASN A 66 7.30 3.00 -9.19
N ASP A 67 6.55 2.35 -10.02
CA ASP A 67 5.54 2.89 -10.93
C ASP A 67 4.16 3.03 -10.26
N GLY A 68 3.21 2.20 -10.60
CA GLY A 68 1.82 2.37 -10.21
C GLY A 68 1.43 1.74 -8.90
N SER A 69 0.43 2.32 -8.26
CA SER A 69 -0.11 1.81 -7.01
C SER A 69 -1.55 2.26 -6.81
N VAL A 70 -2.26 1.51 -5.97
CA VAL A 70 -3.61 1.88 -5.52
C VAL A 70 -3.74 1.54 -4.04
N MET A 71 -4.57 2.31 -3.35
CA MET A 71 -4.92 2.04 -1.95
C MET A 71 -6.41 1.78 -1.84
N ILE A 72 -6.75 0.68 -1.22
CA ILE A 72 -8.13 0.26 -0.99
C ILE A 72 -8.35 0.23 0.52
N LEU A 73 -9.36 0.95 0.98
CA LEU A 73 -9.69 1.02 2.41
C LEU A 73 -11.15 0.62 2.57
N ASN A 74 -11.40 -0.40 3.41
CA ASN A 74 -12.75 -0.95 3.62
C ASN A 74 -13.44 -1.30 2.29
N ASP A 75 -12.67 -1.91 1.37
CA ASP A 75 -13.10 -2.35 0.04
C ASP A 75 -13.38 -1.22 -0.96
N ASP A 76 -13.11 0.04 -0.58
CA ASP A 76 -13.24 1.18 -1.49
C ASP A 76 -11.86 1.68 -1.92
N LYS A 77 -11.66 1.85 -3.22
CA LYS A 77 -10.40 2.41 -3.73
C LYS A 77 -10.40 3.91 -3.45
N ILE A 78 -9.64 4.33 -2.45
CA ILE A 78 -9.56 5.73 -2.04
C ILE A 78 -8.45 6.50 -2.75
N ILE A 79 -7.39 5.82 -3.20
CA ILE A 79 -6.30 6.45 -3.94
C ILE A 79 -6.03 5.64 -5.19
N ASP A 80 -5.98 6.32 -6.33
CA ASP A 80 -5.61 5.74 -7.61
C ASP A 80 -4.35 6.44 -8.11
N ASN A 81 -3.21 5.75 -8.01
CA ASN A 81 -1.92 6.21 -8.49
C ASN A 81 -1.36 5.16 -9.47
N ASP A 82 -2.27 4.58 -10.24
CA ASP A 82 -1.98 3.44 -11.10
C ASP A 82 -1.30 3.86 -12.41
N GLY A 83 -0.84 2.88 -13.14
CA GLY A 83 -0.20 3.08 -14.44
C GLY A 83 1.32 3.15 -14.34
N ALA A 84 1.98 3.04 -15.48
CA ALA A 84 3.43 3.16 -15.55
C ALA A 84 3.80 4.66 -15.53
N HIS A 85 4.48 5.09 -14.48
CA HIS A 85 4.86 6.49 -14.33
C HIS A 85 6.09 6.61 -13.43
N GLY A 86 6.71 7.78 -13.50
CA GLY A 86 7.80 8.12 -12.59
C GLY A 86 7.27 8.38 -11.18
N ASN A 87 8.15 8.80 -10.30
CA ASN A 87 7.80 9.05 -8.91
C ASN A 87 6.67 10.06 -8.78
N ALA A 88 5.56 9.65 -8.18
CA ALA A 88 4.39 10.50 -8.01
C ALA A 88 3.66 10.14 -6.72
N GLU A 89 3.10 11.17 -6.08
CA GLU A 89 2.32 11.00 -4.86
C GLU A 89 0.88 11.44 -5.10
N GLU A 90 -0.06 10.62 -4.65
CA GLU A 90 -1.48 10.94 -4.63
C GLU A 90 -1.99 10.83 -3.21
N SER A 91 -3.07 11.54 -2.90
CA SER A 91 -3.61 11.55 -1.56
C SER A 91 -5.13 11.57 -1.56
N ALA A 92 -5.71 11.19 -0.42
CA ALA A 92 -7.15 11.25 -0.20
C ALA A 92 -7.43 11.45 1.27
N SER A 93 -8.46 12.25 1.55
CA SER A 93 -8.92 12.48 2.92
C SER A 93 -10.23 11.73 3.13
N ILE A 94 -10.36 11.09 4.28
CA ILE A 94 -11.51 10.28 4.60
C ILE A 94 -11.83 10.37 6.10
N SER A 95 -13.13 10.35 6.42
CA SER A 95 -13.57 10.31 7.81
C SER A 95 -13.61 8.86 8.27
N LEU A 96 -12.94 8.55 9.38
CA LEU A 96 -12.86 7.21 9.92
C LEU A 96 -13.21 7.21 11.40
N LYS A 97 -13.82 6.12 11.85
CA LYS A 97 -14.03 5.89 13.26
C LYS A 97 -12.83 5.16 13.84
N ALA A 98 -12.60 5.36 15.13
CA ALA A 98 -11.57 4.62 15.87
C ALA A 98 -11.81 3.11 15.69
N GLY A 99 -10.73 2.34 15.58
CA GLY A 99 -10.79 0.89 15.44
C GLY A 99 -10.08 0.39 14.21
N LEU A 100 -10.32 -0.87 13.87
CA LEU A 100 -9.64 -1.53 12.77
C LEU A 100 -10.39 -1.36 11.45
N HIS A 101 -9.65 -1.00 10.41
CA HIS A 101 -10.17 -0.83 9.06
C HIS A 101 -9.32 -1.65 8.10
N LYS A 102 -9.96 -2.35 7.18
CA LYS A 102 -9.22 -3.15 6.20
C LYS A 102 -8.47 -2.25 5.25
N ILE A 103 -7.19 -2.56 5.02
CA ILE A 103 -6.36 -1.80 4.08
C ILE A 103 -5.63 -2.76 3.14
N ASP A 104 -5.68 -2.44 1.85
CA ASP A 104 -4.94 -3.15 0.82
C ASP A 104 -4.18 -2.12 0.00
N VAL A 105 -2.91 -2.39 -0.27
CA VAL A 105 -2.09 -1.57 -1.17
C VAL A 105 -1.51 -2.49 -2.22
N LYS A 106 -1.76 -2.15 -3.49
CA LYS A 106 -1.19 -2.86 -4.63
C LYS A 106 -0.17 -1.95 -5.29
N TYR A 107 0.98 -2.51 -5.63
CA TYR A 107 2.09 -1.77 -6.21
C TYR A 107 2.78 -2.62 -7.27
N PHE A 108 3.19 -1.99 -8.38
CA PHE A 108 4.04 -2.67 -9.34
C PHE A 108 5.19 -1.77 -9.76
N GLN A 109 6.29 -2.41 -10.12
CA GLN A 109 7.49 -1.78 -10.63
C GLN A 109 7.77 -2.35 -12.02
N LEU A 110 7.68 -1.51 -13.04
CA LEU A 110 7.98 -1.89 -14.41
C LEU A 110 9.45 -1.67 -14.71
N GLY A 111 9.95 -0.48 -14.38
CA GLY A 111 11.36 -0.14 -14.56
C GLY A 111 11.67 1.24 -14.01
N GLY A 112 12.93 1.62 -13.99
CA GLY A 112 13.38 2.89 -13.47
C GLY A 112 13.57 2.86 -11.96
N GLY A 113 13.23 3.97 -11.29
CA GLY A 113 13.35 4.05 -9.84
C GLY A 113 12.36 3.15 -9.13
N GLN A 114 12.70 2.73 -7.93
CA GLN A 114 11.87 1.89 -7.10
C GLN A 114 11.51 2.63 -5.84
N ILE A 115 10.24 3.02 -5.71
CA ILE A 115 9.78 3.68 -4.50
C ILE A 115 8.34 3.31 -4.20
N LEU A 116 8.06 3.05 -2.94
CA LEU A 116 6.72 2.91 -2.40
C LEU A 116 6.73 3.49 -0.99
N LYS A 117 5.94 4.54 -0.77
CA LYS A 117 5.76 5.13 0.55
C LYS A 117 4.28 5.27 0.83
N VAL A 118 3.86 4.78 1.98
CA VAL A 118 2.48 4.85 2.45
C VAL A 118 2.49 5.64 3.74
N ALA A 119 1.82 6.79 3.73
CA ALA A 119 1.84 7.71 4.86
C ALA A 119 0.42 8.17 5.19
N TRP A 120 0.26 8.75 6.35
CA TRP A 120 -1.00 9.33 6.77
C TRP A 120 -0.78 10.51 7.72
N GLU A 121 -1.83 11.31 7.90
CA GLU A 121 -1.88 12.34 8.92
C GLU A 121 -3.30 12.43 9.48
N GLY A 122 -3.40 12.93 10.69
CA GLY A 122 -4.68 13.13 11.38
C GLY A 122 -4.65 14.42 12.16
N ALA A 123 -5.73 14.69 12.89
CA ALA A 123 -5.84 15.93 13.67
C ALA A 123 -4.78 16.06 14.76
N GLU A 124 -4.26 14.94 15.26
CA GLU A 124 -3.35 14.91 16.39
C GLU A 124 -1.91 14.54 16.03
N PHE A 125 -1.63 14.29 14.75
CA PHE A 125 -0.27 13.98 14.31
C PHE A 125 -0.05 14.47 12.88
N GLU A 126 1.19 14.84 12.60
CA GLU A 126 1.60 15.31 11.28
C GLU A 126 1.82 14.15 10.34
N LYS A 127 1.92 14.46 9.04
CA LYS A 127 2.21 13.46 8.01
C LYS A 127 3.43 12.63 8.38
N GLN A 128 3.25 11.32 8.39
CA GLN A 128 4.30 10.35 8.68
C GLN A 128 3.99 9.03 8.00
N GLU A 129 5.00 8.23 7.75
CA GLU A 129 4.76 6.88 7.26
C GLU A 129 3.98 6.10 8.31
N ILE A 130 3.09 5.21 7.85
CA ILE A 130 2.29 4.39 8.76
C ILE A 130 3.22 3.43 9.49
N ARG A 131 3.29 3.58 10.80
CA ARG A 131 4.19 2.78 11.64
C ARG A 131 3.65 1.38 11.85
N PRO A 132 4.54 0.38 12.01
CA PRO A 132 4.13 -1.02 12.21
C PRO A 132 3.13 -1.23 13.34
N GLN A 133 3.20 -0.43 14.39
CA GLN A 133 2.31 -0.58 15.55
C GLN A 133 0.83 -0.37 15.23
N PHE A 134 0.53 0.25 14.09
CA PHE A 134 -0.84 0.48 13.66
C PHE A 134 -1.33 -0.55 12.65
N LEU A 135 -0.51 -1.53 12.29
CA LEU A 135 -0.82 -2.48 11.23
C LEU A 135 -0.95 -3.90 11.79
N PHE A 136 -2.01 -4.60 11.36
CA PHE A 136 -2.34 -5.94 11.85
C PHE A 136 -2.76 -6.82 10.69
N ILE A 137 -2.41 -8.12 10.78
CA ILE A 137 -2.70 -9.10 9.71
C ILE A 137 -4.19 -9.42 9.68
N ASP A 138 -4.79 -9.58 10.86
CA ASP A 138 -6.21 -9.82 11.02
C ASP A 138 -6.69 -9.28 12.36
N ILE A 139 -7.96 -9.46 12.64
CA ILE A 139 -8.56 -8.97 13.89
C ILE A 139 -8.83 -10.09 14.89
#